data_c8e7ccadd28450035811161c260b0660
#
_entry.id   c8e7ccadd28450035811161c260b0660
#
_cell.length_a   1.000
_cell.length_b   1.000
_cell.length_c   1.000
_cell.angle_alpha   90.00
_cell.angle_beta   90.00
_cell.angle_gamma   90.00
#
_symmetry.space_group_name_H-M   'P 1'
#
loop_
_entity.id
_entity.type
_entity.pdbx_description
1 polymer ?
#
loop_
_entity_poly.entity_id
_entity_poly.type
_entity_poly.pdbx_seq_one_letter_code
_entity_poly.pdbx_strand_id
1 'polypeptide(L)'
;MTTIYLIRHAEAEGNRYRRAHGWYNSTITDRGYHQIAALAKRFADTKFDAVYSSDRFRTMITALSIYKTHGLPLRTVRALREIDVGYWEDTPWAELERTDPEQLAYFSNDSQKWHVDGCESFAEVRDRMRKVLTDIAKAHPNGTVAVFSHGMAMRIIVGTLQGMTLHEIDRTGHAENTAVAKLEYENGNFNVVFRDDASHLGDDIATIRKQPWVNDPKGFEGGIYYRSSGESGHFDVMHGGDVIGAVSVESCRGGVGTIGEFWLEEDAQKRDLGEK
;
A
#
# COMPACT_ATOMS: atom_id res chain seq x y z
N MET A 1 -14.02 24.87 11.82
CA MET A 1 -13.01 23.77 11.72
C MET A 1 -13.57 22.66 10.84
N THR A 2 -12.81 22.16 9.86
CA THR A 2 -13.20 21.03 8.99
C THR A 2 -12.45 19.79 9.45
N THR A 3 -13.16 18.67 9.58
CA THR A 3 -12.57 17.38 9.92
C THR A 3 -12.42 16.50 8.67
N ILE A 4 -11.22 15.96 8.43
CA ILE A 4 -10.96 15.00 7.36
C ILE A 4 -10.50 13.67 7.97
N TYR A 5 -11.22 12.60 7.65
CA TYR A 5 -10.73 11.23 7.85
C TYR A 5 -10.05 10.77 6.56
N LEU A 6 -8.72 10.74 6.59
CA LEU A 6 -7.90 10.26 5.49
C LEU A 6 -7.64 8.77 5.67
N ILE A 7 -8.06 7.96 4.70
CA ILE A 7 -8.19 6.50 4.83
C ILE A 7 -7.41 5.81 3.72
N ARG A 8 -6.54 4.88 4.08
CA ARG A 8 -5.85 4.02 3.14
C ARG A 8 -6.82 3.00 2.53
N HIS A 9 -6.64 2.64 1.25
CA HIS A 9 -7.39 1.57 0.62
C HIS A 9 -7.24 0.23 1.35
N ALA A 10 -8.24 -0.66 1.23
CA ALA A 10 -8.21 -2.03 1.72
C ALA A 10 -7.19 -2.89 0.97
N GLU A 11 -6.88 -4.07 1.50
CA GLU A 11 -5.93 -4.98 0.87
C GLU A 11 -6.35 -5.28 -0.57
N ALA A 12 -5.39 -5.09 -1.47
CA ALA A 12 -5.52 -5.38 -2.89
C ALA A 12 -4.41 -6.37 -3.30
N GLU A 13 -4.54 -6.94 -4.49
CA GLU A 13 -3.60 -7.94 -5.03
C GLU A 13 -2.14 -7.48 -4.96
N GLY A 14 -1.86 -6.21 -5.27
CA GLY A 14 -0.51 -5.66 -5.14
C GLY A 14 0.06 -5.71 -3.71
N ASN A 15 -0.79 -5.65 -2.67
CA ASN A 15 -0.35 -5.86 -1.28
C ASN A 15 -0.09 -7.35 -1.03
N ARG A 16 -1.03 -8.22 -1.41
CA ARG A 16 -0.96 -9.67 -1.17
C ARG A 16 0.26 -10.29 -1.89
N TYR A 17 0.46 -9.94 -3.15
CA TYR A 17 1.51 -10.50 -3.99
C TYR A 17 2.80 -9.65 -4.00
N ARG A 18 2.91 -8.68 -3.09
CA ARG A 18 4.10 -7.83 -2.93
C ARG A 18 4.61 -7.23 -4.23
N ARG A 19 3.71 -6.56 -4.93
CA ARG A 19 4.02 -5.86 -6.19
C ARG A 19 4.03 -4.35 -5.97
N ALA A 20 4.89 -3.63 -6.67
CA ALA A 20 4.84 -2.17 -6.72
C ALA A 20 3.54 -1.75 -7.43
N HIS A 21 2.67 -1.05 -6.74
CA HIS A 21 1.39 -0.63 -7.29
C HIS A 21 1.07 0.83 -6.93
N GLY A 22 1.72 1.74 -7.61
CA GLY A 22 1.39 3.15 -7.59
C GLY A 22 0.10 3.43 -8.35
N TRP A 23 0.19 3.60 -9.65
CA TRP A 23 -0.96 3.85 -10.52
C TRP A 23 -1.55 2.59 -11.15
N TYR A 24 -0.86 1.48 -11.10
CA TYR A 24 -1.42 0.19 -11.50
C TYR A 24 -2.75 -0.09 -10.77
N ASN A 25 -3.71 -0.68 -11.47
CA ASN A 25 -5.08 -0.80 -10.98
C ASN A 25 -5.40 -2.24 -10.56
N SER A 26 -4.93 -2.64 -9.37
CA SER A 26 -5.17 -3.96 -8.79
C SER A 26 -6.55 -4.08 -8.13
N THR A 27 -7.09 -5.30 -8.07
CA THR A 27 -8.39 -5.62 -7.46
C THR A 27 -8.27 -5.81 -5.94
N ILE A 28 -9.40 -5.75 -5.25
CA ILE A 28 -9.49 -6.01 -3.80
C ILE A 28 -9.49 -7.52 -3.54
N THR A 29 -8.76 -7.96 -2.53
CA THR A 29 -8.74 -9.36 -2.07
C THR A 29 -9.95 -9.67 -1.18
N ASP A 30 -10.23 -10.96 -0.93
CA ASP A 30 -11.27 -11.37 0.02
C ASP A 30 -11.03 -10.77 1.41
N ARG A 31 -9.78 -10.77 1.90
CA ARG A 31 -9.39 -10.10 3.13
C ARG A 31 -9.71 -8.60 3.08
N GLY A 32 -9.43 -7.96 1.96
CA GLY A 32 -9.76 -6.54 1.72
C GLY A 32 -11.26 -6.25 1.87
N TYR A 33 -12.14 -7.13 1.41
CA TYR A 33 -13.59 -6.99 1.63
C TYR A 33 -13.97 -7.11 3.10
N HIS A 34 -13.32 -7.98 3.89
CA HIS A 34 -13.52 -8.03 5.34
C HIS A 34 -13.05 -6.75 6.04
N GLN A 35 -11.92 -6.17 5.59
CA GLN A 35 -11.45 -4.87 6.09
C GLN A 35 -12.43 -3.74 5.77
N ILE A 36 -13.03 -3.73 4.57
CA ILE A 36 -14.07 -2.76 4.19
C ILE A 36 -15.29 -2.87 5.11
N ALA A 37 -15.72 -4.09 5.43
CA ALA A 37 -16.83 -4.32 6.35
C ALA A 37 -16.51 -3.84 7.78
N ALA A 38 -15.30 -4.06 8.27
CA ALA A 38 -14.84 -3.56 9.57
C ALA A 38 -14.78 -2.01 9.59
N LEU A 39 -14.30 -1.39 8.52
CA LEU A 39 -14.26 0.05 8.35
C LEU A 39 -15.68 0.66 8.35
N ALA A 40 -16.65 0.00 7.67
CA ALA A 40 -18.04 0.43 7.68
C ALA A 40 -18.65 0.42 9.10
N LYS A 41 -18.35 -0.61 9.89
CA LYS A 41 -18.78 -0.67 11.31
C LYS A 41 -18.15 0.45 12.13
N ARG A 42 -16.85 0.73 11.94
CA ARG A 42 -16.15 1.81 12.63
C ARG A 42 -16.83 3.16 12.46
N PHE A 43 -17.33 3.43 11.27
CA PHE A 43 -17.90 4.74 10.91
C PHE A 43 -19.42 4.77 10.88
N ALA A 44 -20.11 3.74 11.35
CA ALA A 44 -21.56 3.63 11.29
C ALA A 44 -22.31 4.82 11.90
N ASP A 45 -21.80 5.35 13.02
CA ASP A 45 -22.42 6.45 13.76
C ASP A 45 -21.77 7.84 13.43
N THR A 46 -20.78 7.86 12.55
CA THR A 46 -20.12 9.12 12.15
C THR A 46 -20.90 9.80 11.04
N LYS A 47 -21.31 11.04 11.23
CA LYS A 47 -21.95 11.83 10.17
C LYS A 47 -20.89 12.38 9.22
N PHE A 48 -21.01 12.04 7.94
CA PHE A 48 -20.19 12.59 6.88
C PHE A 48 -21.00 13.54 6.00
N ASP A 49 -20.37 14.62 5.54
CA ASP A 49 -20.94 15.59 4.61
C ASP A 49 -20.52 15.30 3.16
N ALA A 50 -19.37 14.66 2.96
CA ALA A 50 -18.87 14.29 1.63
C ALA A 50 -17.89 13.12 1.70
N VAL A 51 -17.76 12.42 0.55
CA VAL A 51 -16.80 11.33 0.36
C VAL A 51 -16.01 11.56 -0.91
N TYR A 52 -14.69 11.58 -0.77
CA TYR A 52 -13.72 11.69 -1.85
C TYR A 52 -12.86 10.44 -1.94
N SER A 53 -12.44 10.09 -3.13
CA SER A 53 -11.52 8.97 -3.37
C SER A 53 -10.56 9.28 -4.50
N SER A 54 -9.36 8.72 -4.43
CA SER A 54 -8.57 8.49 -5.63
C SER A 54 -9.43 7.72 -6.65
N ASP A 55 -9.12 7.90 -7.93
CA ASP A 55 -9.82 7.23 -9.04
C ASP A 55 -9.29 5.80 -9.31
N ARG A 56 -8.47 5.25 -8.41
CA ARG A 56 -8.02 3.86 -8.51
C ARG A 56 -9.08 2.91 -7.96
N PHE A 57 -9.25 1.75 -8.61
CA PHE A 57 -10.28 0.78 -8.26
C PHE A 57 -10.28 0.43 -6.76
N ARG A 58 -9.10 0.11 -6.21
CA ARG A 58 -8.94 -0.26 -4.80
C ARG A 58 -9.44 0.80 -3.80
N THR A 59 -9.25 2.09 -4.09
CA THR A 59 -9.74 3.17 -3.23
C THR A 59 -11.24 3.38 -3.39
N MET A 60 -11.77 3.32 -4.62
CA MET A 60 -13.20 3.48 -4.88
C MET A 60 -14.02 2.36 -4.24
N ILE A 61 -13.54 1.10 -4.31
CA ILE A 61 -14.21 -0.03 -3.65
C ILE A 61 -14.11 0.10 -2.14
N THR A 62 -12.96 0.52 -1.60
CA THR A 62 -12.86 0.78 -0.15
C THR A 62 -13.84 1.86 0.31
N ALA A 63 -14.05 2.89 -0.49
CA ALA A 63 -14.98 3.97 -0.18
C ALA A 63 -16.45 3.53 -0.08
N LEU A 64 -16.82 2.33 -0.60
CA LEU A 64 -18.15 1.73 -0.40
C LEU A 64 -18.52 1.66 1.09
N SER A 65 -17.54 1.46 1.97
CA SER A 65 -17.72 1.41 3.43
C SER A 65 -18.39 2.66 4.01
N ILE A 66 -18.29 3.81 3.34
CA ILE A 66 -18.88 5.06 3.80
C ILE A 66 -19.93 5.59 2.82
N TYR A 67 -19.60 5.78 1.54
CA TYR A 67 -20.53 6.46 0.65
C TYR A 67 -21.86 5.68 0.44
N LYS A 68 -21.80 4.34 0.40
CA LYS A 68 -23.00 3.48 0.29
C LYS A 68 -23.82 3.48 1.59
N THR A 69 -23.14 3.31 2.72
CA THR A 69 -23.81 3.20 4.03
C THR A 69 -24.45 4.52 4.47
N HIS A 70 -23.90 5.65 4.02
CA HIS A 70 -24.40 7.00 4.36
C HIS A 70 -25.25 7.63 3.24
N GLY A 71 -25.42 6.95 2.10
CA GLY A 71 -26.21 7.51 0.97
C GLY A 71 -25.58 8.73 0.31
N LEU A 72 -24.26 8.87 0.36
CA LEU A 72 -23.53 10.00 -0.19
C LEU A 72 -22.98 9.72 -1.60
N PRO A 73 -22.86 10.71 -2.48
CA PRO A 73 -22.18 10.54 -3.75
C PRO A 73 -20.66 10.39 -3.54
N LEU A 74 -20.02 9.47 -4.30
CA LEU A 74 -18.56 9.36 -4.37
C LEU A 74 -18.01 10.40 -5.36
N ARG A 75 -17.03 11.19 -4.93
CA ARG A 75 -16.30 12.15 -5.76
C ARG A 75 -14.89 11.64 -5.99
N THR A 76 -14.53 11.30 -7.22
CA THR A 76 -13.18 10.84 -7.56
C THR A 76 -12.28 12.00 -7.91
N VAL A 77 -11.03 11.97 -7.41
CA VAL A 77 -10.02 13.02 -7.62
C VAL A 77 -8.67 12.39 -7.91
N ARG A 78 -8.12 12.66 -9.11
CA ARG A 78 -6.81 12.14 -9.53
C ARG A 78 -5.67 12.53 -8.59
N ALA A 79 -5.70 13.72 -8.01
CA ALA A 79 -4.67 14.19 -7.09
C ALA A 79 -4.59 13.41 -5.77
N LEU A 80 -5.53 12.49 -5.49
CA LEU A 80 -5.50 11.57 -4.35
C LEU A 80 -4.83 10.22 -4.67
N ARG A 81 -4.28 10.02 -5.89
CA ARG A 81 -3.57 8.80 -6.27
C ARG A 81 -2.35 8.56 -5.41
N GLU A 82 -1.90 7.30 -5.44
CA GLU A 82 -0.59 6.89 -4.94
C GLU A 82 0.53 7.58 -5.73
N ILE A 83 1.74 7.53 -5.21
CA ILE A 83 2.92 7.89 -5.97
C ILE A 83 2.98 7.07 -7.27
N ASP A 84 3.27 7.73 -8.39
CA ASP A 84 3.58 7.05 -9.64
C ASP A 84 4.98 6.44 -9.51
N VAL A 85 5.10 5.14 -9.65
CA VAL A 85 6.38 4.45 -9.54
C VAL A 85 7.01 4.16 -10.91
N GLY A 86 6.49 4.76 -11.97
CA GLY A 86 7.04 4.67 -13.31
C GLY A 86 7.14 3.23 -13.81
N TYR A 87 8.29 2.85 -14.38
CA TYR A 87 8.46 1.49 -14.93
C TYR A 87 8.44 0.38 -13.86
N TRP A 88 8.45 0.71 -12.57
CA TRP A 88 8.26 -0.27 -11.50
C TRP A 88 6.81 -0.75 -11.36
N GLU A 89 5.84 -0.08 -12.00
CA GLU A 89 4.43 -0.46 -11.91
C GLU A 89 4.22 -1.95 -12.21
N ASP A 90 3.49 -2.61 -11.32
CA ASP A 90 3.17 -4.04 -11.37
C ASP A 90 4.40 -4.99 -11.33
N THR A 91 5.55 -4.52 -10.88
CA THR A 91 6.75 -5.35 -10.71
C THR A 91 6.81 -5.89 -9.28
N PRO A 92 7.11 -7.19 -9.06
CA PRO A 92 7.36 -7.72 -7.73
C PRO A 92 8.52 -7.02 -7.03
N TRP A 93 8.38 -6.69 -5.74
CA TRP A 93 9.47 -6.07 -4.97
C TRP A 93 10.75 -6.92 -4.97
N ALA A 94 10.61 -8.25 -4.89
CA ALA A 94 11.75 -9.17 -4.98
C ALA A 94 12.49 -9.10 -6.32
N GLU A 95 11.79 -8.76 -7.40
CA GLU A 95 12.45 -8.53 -8.69
C GLU A 95 13.22 -7.21 -8.69
N LEU A 96 12.66 -6.16 -8.11
CA LEU A 96 13.34 -4.87 -7.98
C LEU A 96 14.60 -4.96 -7.12
N GLU A 97 14.61 -5.79 -6.07
CA GLU A 97 15.82 -6.09 -5.30
C GLU A 97 16.95 -6.65 -6.16
N ARG A 98 16.61 -7.41 -7.18
CA ARG A 98 17.57 -8.01 -8.11
C ARG A 98 17.97 -7.09 -9.26
N THR A 99 16.99 -6.37 -9.82
CA THR A 99 17.17 -5.61 -11.08
C THR A 99 17.54 -4.15 -10.83
N ASP A 100 17.11 -3.58 -9.70
CA ASP A 100 17.27 -2.15 -9.40
C ASP A 100 17.54 -1.89 -7.90
N PRO A 101 18.52 -2.59 -7.30
CA PRO A 101 18.75 -2.57 -5.84
C PRO A 101 19.08 -1.18 -5.31
N GLU A 102 19.80 -0.36 -6.08
CA GLU A 102 20.19 0.98 -5.67
C GLU A 102 18.96 1.90 -5.55
N GLN A 103 18.10 1.91 -6.56
CA GLN A 103 16.89 2.73 -6.52
C GLN A 103 15.91 2.22 -5.48
N LEU A 104 15.83 0.90 -5.27
CA LEU A 104 15.01 0.34 -4.20
C LEU A 104 15.50 0.76 -2.80
N ALA A 105 16.81 0.82 -2.60
CA ALA A 105 17.41 1.32 -1.35
C ALA A 105 17.09 2.82 -1.15
N TYR A 106 17.14 3.63 -2.21
CA TYR A 106 16.73 5.04 -2.16
C TYR A 106 15.24 5.19 -1.86
N PHE A 107 14.38 4.45 -2.54
CA PHE A 107 12.93 4.47 -2.29
C PHE A 107 12.58 4.16 -0.84
N SER A 108 13.31 3.24 -0.22
CA SER A 108 13.06 2.76 1.13
C SER A 108 13.64 3.66 2.23
N ASN A 109 14.81 4.30 2.01
CA ASN A 109 15.61 4.91 3.06
C ASN A 109 16.08 6.35 2.78
N ASP A 110 16.07 6.78 1.52
CA ASP A 110 16.51 8.10 1.08
C ASP A 110 15.73 8.56 -0.14
N SER A 111 14.43 8.73 0.09
CA SER A 111 13.43 9.00 -0.96
C SER A 111 13.71 10.23 -1.81
N GLN A 112 14.55 11.14 -1.31
CA GLN A 112 14.99 12.32 -2.06
C GLN A 112 15.93 11.97 -3.23
N LYS A 113 16.63 10.84 -3.17
CA LYS A 113 17.50 10.35 -4.24
C LYS A 113 16.80 9.40 -5.19
N TRP A 114 15.64 8.88 -4.79
CA TRP A 114 14.92 7.94 -5.63
C TRP A 114 14.39 8.61 -6.89
N HIS A 115 14.74 8.04 -8.03
CA HIS A 115 14.25 8.47 -9.33
C HIS A 115 14.33 7.31 -10.33
N VAL A 116 13.20 6.96 -10.91
CA VAL A 116 13.09 5.98 -12.00
C VAL A 116 12.27 6.58 -13.14
N ASP A 117 12.42 6.02 -14.33
CA ASP A 117 11.76 6.54 -15.54
C ASP A 117 10.23 6.56 -15.35
N GLY A 118 9.61 7.72 -15.57
CA GLY A 118 8.17 7.91 -15.46
C GLY A 118 7.65 8.07 -14.04
N CYS A 119 8.49 8.06 -13.00
CA CYS A 119 8.05 8.21 -11.63
C CYS A 119 7.66 9.65 -11.26
N GLU A 120 6.90 9.78 -10.20
CA GLU A 120 6.60 11.02 -9.50
C GLU A 120 7.53 11.13 -8.28
N SER A 121 8.13 12.28 -8.06
CA SER A 121 8.95 12.51 -6.86
C SER A 121 8.09 12.60 -5.60
N PHE A 122 8.67 12.30 -4.44
CA PHE A 122 8.01 12.47 -3.13
C PHE A 122 7.57 13.92 -2.87
N ALA A 123 8.30 14.89 -3.41
CA ALA A 123 7.94 16.32 -3.30
C ALA A 123 6.69 16.65 -4.12
N GLU A 124 6.56 16.12 -5.33
CA GLU A 124 5.36 16.29 -6.15
C GLU A 124 4.14 15.66 -5.49
N VAL A 125 4.27 14.45 -4.93
CA VAL A 125 3.19 13.80 -4.15
C VAL A 125 2.79 14.67 -2.97
N ARG A 126 3.76 15.17 -2.18
CA ARG A 126 3.52 16.07 -1.05
C ARG A 126 2.69 17.28 -1.47
N ASP A 127 3.12 17.93 -2.53
CA ASP A 127 2.53 19.21 -2.94
C ASP A 127 1.12 19.04 -3.50
N ARG A 128 0.88 18.01 -4.35
CA ARG A 128 -0.47 17.71 -4.84
C ARG A 128 -1.42 17.24 -3.73
N MET A 129 -0.94 16.41 -2.79
CA MET A 129 -1.74 15.95 -1.66
C MET A 129 -2.10 17.11 -0.72
N ARG A 130 -1.14 18.00 -0.41
CA ARG A 130 -1.42 19.20 0.39
C ARG A 130 -2.45 20.07 -0.27
N LYS A 131 -2.31 20.34 -1.58
CA LYS A 131 -3.24 21.16 -2.33
C LYS A 131 -4.65 20.57 -2.31
N VAL A 132 -4.82 19.29 -2.67
CA VAL A 132 -6.14 18.66 -2.75
C VAL A 132 -6.83 18.59 -1.39
N LEU A 133 -6.12 18.26 -0.32
CA LEU A 133 -6.70 18.23 1.04
C LEU A 133 -7.13 19.63 1.50
N THR A 134 -6.35 20.67 1.15
CA THR A 134 -6.71 22.07 1.43
C THR A 134 -7.96 22.49 0.65
N ASP A 135 -8.06 22.15 -0.63
CA ASP A 135 -9.21 22.46 -1.47
C ASP A 135 -10.48 21.76 -0.95
N ILE A 136 -10.37 20.47 -0.56
CA ILE A 136 -11.46 19.73 0.06
C ILE A 136 -11.90 20.38 1.38
N ALA A 137 -10.95 20.71 2.26
CA ALA A 137 -11.27 21.34 3.54
C ALA A 137 -12.00 22.69 3.38
N LYS A 138 -11.55 23.50 2.43
CA LYS A 138 -12.19 24.79 2.11
C LYS A 138 -13.59 24.63 1.50
N ALA A 139 -13.83 23.55 0.77
CA ALA A 139 -15.13 23.26 0.17
C ALA A 139 -16.19 22.79 1.20
N HIS A 140 -15.76 22.39 2.38
CA HIS A 140 -16.62 21.85 3.43
C HIS A 140 -16.39 22.53 4.80
N PRO A 141 -16.61 23.86 4.91
CA PRO A 141 -16.39 24.57 6.17
C PRO A 141 -17.29 24.01 7.27
N ASN A 142 -16.69 23.64 8.41
CA ASN A 142 -17.33 23.00 9.55
C ASN A 142 -17.90 21.59 9.26
N GLY A 143 -17.52 20.97 8.14
CA GLY A 143 -17.97 19.65 7.75
C GLY A 143 -17.01 18.53 8.18
N THR A 144 -17.49 17.30 8.06
CA THR A 144 -16.72 16.07 8.24
C THR A 144 -16.66 15.32 6.92
N VAL A 145 -15.46 15.05 6.43
CA VAL A 145 -15.23 14.49 5.10
C VAL A 145 -14.39 13.21 5.19
N ALA A 146 -14.81 12.17 4.47
CA ALA A 146 -13.99 10.98 4.26
C ALA A 146 -13.19 11.11 2.95
N VAL A 147 -11.89 10.84 3.01
CA VAL A 147 -10.98 10.91 1.87
C VAL A 147 -10.19 9.61 1.76
N PHE A 148 -10.36 8.89 0.66
CA PHE A 148 -9.70 7.61 0.42
C PHE A 148 -8.48 7.79 -0.49
N SER A 149 -7.33 7.32 -0.02
CA SER A 149 -6.05 7.44 -0.70
C SER A 149 -5.19 6.18 -0.49
N HIS A 150 -3.88 6.31 -0.55
CA HIS A 150 -2.93 5.21 -0.64
C HIS A 150 -1.83 5.32 0.42
N GLY A 151 -1.04 4.26 0.55
CA GLY A 151 -0.09 4.12 1.63
C GLY A 151 1.02 5.17 1.63
N MET A 152 1.75 5.30 0.52
CA MET A 152 2.87 6.23 0.45
C MET A 152 2.39 7.69 0.39
N ALA A 153 1.35 7.96 -0.39
CA ALA A 153 0.77 9.30 -0.47
C ALA A 153 0.30 9.80 0.91
N MET A 154 -0.34 8.94 1.72
CA MET A 154 -0.74 9.29 3.09
C MET A 154 0.46 9.47 4.01
N ARG A 155 1.46 8.56 3.95
CA ARG A 155 2.68 8.63 4.75
C ARG A 155 3.41 9.96 4.52
N ILE A 156 3.56 10.36 3.27
CA ILE A 156 4.20 11.63 2.88
C ILE A 156 3.43 12.83 3.41
N ILE A 157 2.12 12.89 3.13
CA ILE A 157 1.36 14.10 3.50
C ILE A 157 1.18 14.21 5.02
N VAL A 158 0.85 13.12 5.72
CA VAL A 158 0.63 13.17 7.17
C VAL A 158 1.93 13.51 7.89
N GLY A 159 3.07 12.90 7.52
CA GLY A 159 4.38 13.27 8.08
C GLY A 159 4.71 14.75 7.82
N THR A 160 4.46 15.25 6.60
CA THR A 160 4.66 16.67 6.27
C THR A 160 3.79 17.59 7.13
N LEU A 161 2.52 17.24 7.37
CA LEU A 161 1.62 18.03 8.20
C LEU A 161 2.04 18.02 9.68
N GLN A 162 2.78 17.03 10.12
CA GLN A 162 3.40 16.95 11.45
C GLN A 162 4.76 17.70 11.52
N GLY A 163 5.20 18.32 10.43
CA GLY A 163 6.47 19.07 10.36
C GLY A 163 7.70 18.20 10.10
N MET A 164 7.53 16.93 9.75
CA MET A 164 8.64 16.01 9.42
C MET A 164 9.28 16.38 8.08
N THR A 165 10.59 16.24 8.01
CA THR A 165 11.35 16.21 6.77
C THR A 165 11.12 14.89 6.02
N LEU A 166 11.41 14.83 4.72
CA LEU A 166 11.30 13.59 3.94
C LEU A 166 12.16 12.48 4.55
N HIS A 167 13.37 12.79 5.00
CA HIS A 167 14.25 11.84 5.67
C HIS A 167 13.65 11.25 6.97
N GLU A 168 12.92 12.04 7.75
CA GLU A 168 12.21 11.55 8.93
C GLU A 168 11.00 10.69 8.54
N ILE A 169 10.30 11.07 7.45
CA ILE A 169 9.19 10.29 6.89
C ILE A 169 9.67 8.91 6.43
N ASP A 170 10.84 8.81 5.81
CA ASP A 170 11.44 7.54 5.36
C ASP A 170 11.64 6.53 6.50
N ARG A 171 11.78 7.01 7.73
CA ARG A 171 11.95 6.17 8.93
C ARG A 171 10.63 5.80 9.61
N THR A 172 9.50 6.30 9.15
CA THR A 172 8.20 5.91 9.70
C THR A 172 7.77 4.55 9.16
N GLY A 173 7.06 3.78 9.97
CA GLY A 173 6.51 2.48 9.58
C GLY A 173 5.42 2.57 8.50
N HIS A 174 5.04 1.43 7.98
CA HIS A 174 3.91 1.30 7.06
C HIS A 174 2.60 1.15 7.84
N ALA A 175 1.61 1.98 7.51
CA ALA A 175 0.27 1.87 8.07
C ALA A 175 -0.47 0.64 7.50
N GLU A 176 -1.34 0.01 8.28
CA GLU A 176 -2.22 -1.07 7.83
C GLU A 176 -3.12 -0.63 6.66
N ASN A 177 -3.59 -1.59 5.87
CA ASN A 177 -4.69 -1.33 4.95
C ASN A 177 -5.93 -0.90 5.73
N THR A 178 -6.71 0.01 5.20
CA THR A 178 -7.81 0.73 5.86
C THR A 178 -7.43 1.55 7.10
N ALA A 179 -6.14 1.72 7.41
CA ALA A 179 -5.73 2.64 8.45
C ALA A 179 -6.22 4.06 8.19
N VAL A 180 -6.54 4.75 9.28
CA VAL A 180 -7.17 6.07 9.30
C VAL A 180 -6.25 7.09 9.95
N ALA A 181 -6.13 8.26 9.32
CA ALA A 181 -5.63 9.47 9.96
C ALA A 181 -6.78 10.47 10.10
N LYS A 182 -6.87 11.15 11.24
CA LYS A 182 -7.81 12.26 11.46
C LYS A 182 -7.06 13.57 11.40
N LEU A 183 -7.50 14.42 10.48
CA LEU A 183 -6.97 15.76 10.26
C LEU A 183 -8.05 16.79 10.58
N GLU A 184 -7.65 17.88 11.22
CA GLU A 184 -8.49 19.06 11.44
C GLU A 184 -7.89 20.25 10.72
N TYR A 185 -8.72 20.96 9.95
CA TYR A 185 -8.30 22.15 9.20
C TYR A 185 -8.99 23.38 9.73
N GLU A 186 -8.20 24.33 10.17
CA GLU A 186 -8.69 25.61 10.68
C GLU A 186 -7.70 26.73 10.40
N ASN A 187 -8.18 27.90 10.02
CA ASN A 187 -7.36 29.11 9.77
C ASN A 187 -6.16 28.89 8.82
N GLY A 188 -6.33 28.02 7.82
CA GLY A 188 -5.28 27.74 6.84
C GLY A 188 -4.30 26.64 7.23
N ASN A 189 -4.40 26.09 8.43
CA ASN A 189 -3.49 25.09 8.97
C ASN A 189 -4.17 23.75 9.22
N PHE A 190 -3.41 22.67 9.02
CA PHE A 190 -3.81 21.32 9.41
C PHE A 190 -3.23 20.97 10.78
N ASN A 191 -4.04 20.31 11.60
CA ASN A 191 -3.64 19.61 12.80
C ASN A 191 -3.86 18.09 12.59
N VAL A 192 -2.86 17.25 12.83
CA VAL A 192 -2.96 15.79 12.79
C VAL A 192 -3.36 15.31 14.19
N VAL A 193 -4.62 14.93 14.37
CA VAL A 193 -5.14 14.46 15.66
C VAL A 193 -4.61 13.06 15.98
N PHE A 194 -4.64 12.16 15.01
CA PHE A 194 -4.00 10.84 15.05
C PHE A 194 -3.68 10.36 13.64
N ARG A 195 -2.79 9.38 13.53
CA ARG A 195 -2.42 8.72 12.28
C ARG A 195 -2.38 7.20 12.45
N ASP A 196 -2.42 6.50 11.35
CA ASP A 196 -2.17 5.06 11.25
C ASP A 196 -3.06 4.19 12.14
N ASP A 197 -4.23 4.72 12.56
CA ASP A 197 -5.16 4.00 13.43
C ASP A 197 -5.92 2.92 12.65
N ALA A 198 -5.60 1.66 12.95
CA ALA A 198 -6.24 0.46 12.43
C ALA A 198 -6.93 -0.37 13.53
N SER A 199 -7.38 0.27 14.61
CA SER A 199 -8.01 -0.39 15.78
C SER A 199 -9.28 -1.16 15.45
N HIS A 200 -9.91 -0.87 14.31
CA HIS A 200 -11.08 -1.60 13.81
C HIS A 200 -10.74 -2.96 13.18
N LEU A 201 -9.45 -3.26 12.96
CA LEU A 201 -9.01 -4.53 12.39
C LEU A 201 -8.63 -5.51 13.50
N GLY A 202 -9.28 -6.68 13.50
CA GLY A 202 -8.79 -7.83 14.24
C GLY A 202 -7.50 -8.41 13.61
N ASP A 203 -6.78 -9.22 14.36
CA ASP A 203 -5.53 -9.84 13.87
C ASP A 203 -5.77 -10.77 12.68
N ASP A 204 -6.96 -11.35 12.57
CA ASP A 204 -7.38 -12.24 11.48
C ASP A 204 -7.45 -11.55 10.11
N ILE A 205 -7.78 -10.26 10.09
CA ILE A 205 -7.93 -9.48 8.85
C ILE A 205 -6.85 -8.40 8.63
N ALA A 206 -5.87 -8.29 9.51
CA ALA A 206 -4.73 -7.39 9.32
C ALA A 206 -3.84 -7.85 8.15
N THR A 207 -3.26 -6.91 7.40
CA THR A 207 -2.37 -7.19 6.27
C THR A 207 -0.90 -7.07 6.68
N ILE A 208 -0.49 -5.89 7.12
CA ILE A 208 0.93 -5.55 7.33
C ILE A 208 1.51 -6.31 8.51
N ARG A 209 0.87 -6.27 9.68
CA ARG A 209 1.38 -6.93 10.89
C ARG A 209 1.43 -8.46 10.81
N LYS A 210 0.78 -9.08 9.82
CA LYS A 210 0.88 -10.51 9.51
C LYS A 210 1.98 -10.82 8.52
N GLN A 211 2.58 -9.83 7.91
CA GLN A 211 3.67 -10.07 6.95
C GLN A 211 4.95 -10.43 7.72
N PRO A 212 5.60 -11.56 7.37
CA PRO A 212 6.80 -12.02 8.07
C PRO A 212 7.90 -10.97 8.16
N TRP A 213 8.08 -10.17 7.11
CA TRP A 213 9.11 -9.12 7.05
C TRP A 213 8.90 -7.97 8.05
N VAL A 214 7.69 -7.77 8.57
CA VAL A 214 7.42 -6.74 9.60
C VAL A 214 7.90 -7.20 10.99
N ASN A 215 7.86 -8.51 11.23
CA ASN A 215 8.17 -9.11 12.52
C ASN A 215 9.56 -9.75 12.56
N ASP A 216 10.28 -9.76 11.45
CA ASP A 216 11.65 -10.27 11.37
C ASP A 216 12.64 -9.13 11.65
N PRO A 217 13.34 -9.13 12.82
CA PRO A 217 14.33 -8.10 13.15
C PRO A 217 15.57 -8.12 12.24
N LYS A 218 15.76 -9.16 11.43
CA LYS A 218 16.81 -9.21 10.40
C LYS A 218 16.42 -8.52 9.11
N GLY A 219 15.18 -7.98 9.06
CA GLY A 219 14.63 -7.37 7.88
C GLY A 219 14.56 -8.34 6.72
N PHE A 220 13.77 -8.05 5.76
CA PHE A 220 13.71 -8.80 4.52
C PHE A 220 14.95 -8.47 3.67
N GLU A 221 16.11 -8.88 4.13
CA GLU A 221 17.32 -8.88 3.32
C GLU A 221 17.18 -10.02 2.31
N GLY A 222 16.71 -9.70 1.12
CA GLY A 222 16.50 -10.61 0.02
C GLY A 222 15.09 -11.21 0.01
N GLY A 223 14.24 -10.70 -0.88
CA GLY A 223 12.94 -11.30 -1.19
C GLY A 223 13.05 -12.73 -1.68
N ILE A 224 11.90 -13.42 -1.79
CA ILE A 224 11.87 -14.69 -2.48
C ILE A 224 12.05 -14.41 -3.98
N TYR A 225 13.02 -15.06 -4.58
CA TYR A 225 13.26 -15.03 -6.01
C TYR A 225 13.59 -16.42 -6.53
N TYR A 226 13.47 -16.60 -7.83
CA TYR A 226 13.75 -17.86 -8.49
C TYR A 226 15.07 -17.75 -9.24
N ARG A 227 15.98 -18.72 -9.02
CA ARG A 227 17.24 -18.83 -9.74
C ARG A 227 17.24 -20.10 -10.55
N SER A 228 17.62 -20.04 -11.83
CA SER A 228 17.80 -21.28 -12.62
C SER A 228 18.83 -22.20 -11.94
N SER A 229 18.44 -23.44 -11.71
CA SER A 229 19.33 -24.47 -11.15
C SER A 229 20.39 -24.97 -12.15
N GLY A 230 20.30 -24.51 -13.41
CA GLY A 230 21.14 -24.98 -14.53
C GLY A 230 20.48 -26.10 -15.37
N GLU A 231 19.40 -26.67 -14.90
CA GLU A 231 18.57 -27.60 -15.66
C GLU A 231 17.36 -26.88 -16.26
N SER A 232 16.99 -27.24 -17.51
CA SER A 232 15.88 -26.59 -18.21
C SER A 232 14.56 -26.83 -17.46
N GLY A 233 13.88 -25.74 -17.12
CA GLY A 233 12.60 -25.80 -16.41
C GLY A 233 12.71 -26.00 -14.90
N HIS A 234 13.93 -26.05 -14.31
CA HIS A 234 14.12 -26.18 -12.88
C HIS A 234 14.69 -24.89 -12.28
N PHE A 235 14.11 -24.47 -11.16
CA PHE A 235 14.47 -23.25 -10.48
C PHE A 235 14.61 -23.49 -8.97
N ASP A 236 15.68 -22.98 -8.39
CA ASP A 236 15.81 -22.84 -6.94
C ASP A 236 14.91 -21.72 -6.45
N VAL A 237 14.20 -21.93 -5.35
CA VAL A 237 13.51 -20.89 -4.60
C VAL A 237 14.51 -20.31 -3.60
N MET A 238 14.83 -19.05 -3.74
CA MET A 238 15.85 -18.35 -2.98
C MET A 238 15.25 -17.39 -1.96
N HIS A 239 15.87 -17.27 -0.80
CA HIS A 239 15.59 -16.24 0.20
C HIS A 239 16.88 -15.80 0.89
N GLY A 240 17.18 -14.49 0.88
CA GLY A 240 18.39 -13.96 1.53
C GLY A 240 19.72 -14.55 1.04
N GLY A 241 19.74 -15.09 -0.19
CA GLY A 241 20.90 -15.77 -0.78
C GLY A 241 20.93 -17.28 -0.56
N ASP A 242 20.10 -17.82 0.32
CA ASP A 242 19.98 -19.27 0.59
C ASP A 242 18.93 -19.93 -0.29
N VAL A 243 19.16 -21.20 -0.66
CA VAL A 243 18.14 -22.03 -1.31
C VAL A 243 17.19 -22.52 -0.23
N ILE A 244 15.92 -22.15 -0.33
CA ILE A 244 14.87 -22.55 0.61
C ILE A 244 13.85 -23.51 -0.02
N GLY A 245 14.02 -23.86 -1.29
CA GLY A 245 13.12 -24.76 -2.00
C GLY A 245 13.47 -24.87 -3.47
N ALA A 246 12.64 -25.61 -4.20
CA ALA A 246 12.74 -25.70 -5.65
C ALA A 246 11.36 -25.79 -6.32
N VAL A 247 11.31 -25.39 -7.58
CA VAL A 247 10.14 -25.48 -8.44
C VAL A 247 10.54 -25.99 -9.82
N SER A 248 9.76 -26.90 -10.40
CA SER A 248 9.92 -27.31 -11.79
C SER A 248 8.75 -26.83 -12.65
N VAL A 249 9.06 -26.49 -13.90
CA VAL A 249 8.07 -26.15 -14.94
C VAL A 249 8.14 -27.23 -16.01
N GLU A 250 7.10 -28.04 -16.12
CA GLU A 250 7.07 -29.19 -17.05
C GLU A 250 6.77 -28.81 -18.48
N SER A 251 5.97 -27.79 -18.71
CA SER A 251 5.64 -27.36 -20.07
C SER A 251 5.29 -25.86 -20.12
N CYS A 252 5.65 -25.23 -21.25
CA CYS A 252 5.27 -23.86 -21.55
C CYS A 252 4.65 -23.82 -22.95
N ARG A 253 3.34 -23.56 -23.05
CA ARG A 253 2.65 -23.31 -24.31
C ARG A 253 1.87 -21.99 -24.25
N GLY A 254 2.10 -21.11 -25.20
CA GLY A 254 1.36 -19.84 -25.30
C GLY A 254 1.53 -18.92 -24.09
N GLY A 255 2.69 -18.97 -23.40
CA GLY A 255 2.95 -18.17 -22.21
C GLY A 255 2.38 -18.75 -20.90
N VAL A 256 1.81 -19.94 -20.92
CA VAL A 256 1.31 -20.64 -19.72
C VAL A 256 2.21 -21.84 -19.42
N GLY A 257 2.79 -21.85 -18.22
CA GLY A 257 3.59 -22.98 -17.70
C GLY A 257 2.78 -23.86 -16.75
N THR A 258 3.08 -25.15 -16.73
CA THR A 258 2.54 -26.09 -15.72
C THR A 258 3.62 -26.36 -14.69
N ILE A 259 3.32 -26.12 -13.41
CA ILE A 259 4.21 -26.47 -12.31
C ILE A 259 4.17 -28.00 -12.13
N GLY A 260 5.31 -28.65 -12.27
CA GLY A 260 5.45 -30.10 -12.06
C GLY A 260 5.66 -30.42 -10.59
N GLU A 261 6.75 -29.94 -10.02
CA GLU A 261 7.07 -30.14 -8.61
C GLU A 261 7.33 -28.79 -7.94
N PHE A 262 6.92 -28.69 -6.69
CA PHE A 262 7.20 -27.54 -5.83
C PHE A 262 7.43 -28.04 -4.41
N TRP A 263 8.55 -27.65 -3.81
CA TRP A 263 8.80 -27.91 -2.39
C TRP A 263 9.53 -26.73 -1.74
N LEU A 264 9.30 -26.57 -0.44
CA LEU A 264 10.01 -25.64 0.42
C LEU A 264 10.54 -26.35 1.65
N GLU A 265 11.65 -25.89 2.20
CA GLU A 265 12.14 -26.32 3.51
C GLU A 265 11.09 -26.09 4.61
N GLU A 266 11.09 -26.95 5.64
CA GLU A 266 10.08 -26.93 6.70
C GLU A 266 9.98 -25.56 7.41
N ASP A 267 11.11 -24.89 7.63
CA ASP A 267 11.15 -23.58 8.24
C ASP A 267 10.60 -22.47 7.31
N ALA A 268 10.77 -22.63 6.01
CA ALA A 268 10.19 -21.73 5.01
C ALA A 268 8.67 -21.91 4.89
N GLN A 269 8.18 -23.16 5.00
CA GLN A 269 6.75 -23.48 5.03
C GLN A 269 6.07 -22.85 6.25
N LYS A 270 6.69 -22.92 7.43
CA LYS A 270 6.18 -22.32 8.67
C LYS A 270 6.08 -20.79 8.61
N ARG A 271 6.78 -20.15 7.68
CA ARG A 271 6.74 -18.70 7.45
C ARG A 271 5.74 -18.29 6.36
N ASP A 272 4.87 -19.18 5.91
CA ASP A 272 3.91 -18.97 4.81
C ASP A 272 4.57 -18.48 3.50
N LEU A 273 5.83 -18.83 3.26
CA LEU A 273 6.59 -18.43 2.09
C LEU A 273 6.15 -19.16 0.81
N GLY A 274 5.42 -20.26 0.95
CA GLY A 274 4.90 -21.04 -0.18
C GLY A 274 3.63 -20.47 -0.83
N GLU A 275 2.99 -19.49 -0.22
CA GLU A 275 1.79 -18.82 -0.78
C GLU A 275 2.11 -17.57 -1.61
N LYS A 276 3.39 -17.32 -1.91
CA LYS A 276 3.83 -16.07 -2.58
C LYS A 276 4.20 -16.27 -4.04
#